data_6c5fa7f4b2b8affb6561c26d1f03ef23
#
_entry.id   6c5fa7f4b2b8affb6561c26d1f03ef23
#
_cell.length_a   1.000
_cell.length_b   1.000
_cell.length_c   1.000
_cell.angle_alpha   90.00
_cell.angle_beta   90.00
_cell.angle_gamma   90.00
#
_symmetry.space_group_name_H-M   'P 1'
#
loop_
_entity.id
_entity.type
_entity.pdbx_description
1 polymer ?
#
loop_
_entity_poly.entity_id
_entity_poly.type
_entity_poly.pdbx_seq_one_letter_code
_entity_poly.pdbx_strand_id
1 'polypeptide(L)'
;ADGEEVARRIFETNFFGMLRISKAFAPILDSHGGGAFLNVLSVASWVSGGGLAAYSASKSAAWSLTNALRTELAARKTQVLALHMAYVDTDLTRGFDVPKSSPEAIVKRALDALESGLDEVLADELTQQVKRGMTAARPSYLPQRGWSNGVIAPTEQAT
;
A
#
# COMPACT_ATOMS: atom_id res chain seq x y z
N ALA A 1 -11.16 2.67 -18.10
CA ALA A 1 -11.49 2.53 -16.67
C ALA A 1 -12.24 1.21 -16.50
N ASP A 2 -12.01 0.52 -15.39
CA ASP A 2 -12.73 -0.69 -15.05
C ASP A 2 -14.24 -0.41 -14.98
N GLY A 3 -15.06 -1.40 -15.38
CA GLY A 3 -16.50 -1.29 -15.20
C GLY A 3 -16.86 -1.24 -13.70
N GLU A 4 -18.02 -0.68 -13.37
CA GLU A 4 -18.47 -0.50 -11.98
C GLU A 4 -18.46 -1.82 -11.19
N GLU A 5 -18.86 -2.92 -11.80
CA GLU A 5 -18.88 -4.24 -11.16
C GLU A 5 -17.47 -4.72 -10.78
N VAL A 6 -16.49 -4.52 -11.65
CA VAL A 6 -15.07 -4.84 -11.37
C VAL A 6 -14.56 -3.97 -10.23
N ALA A 7 -14.87 -2.67 -10.27
CA ALA A 7 -14.49 -1.74 -9.20
C ALA A 7 -15.08 -2.17 -7.85
N ARG A 8 -16.36 -2.55 -7.79
CA ARG A 8 -17.01 -3.05 -6.57
C ARG A 8 -16.30 -4.29 -6.00
N ARG A 9 -15.94 -5.28 -6.83
CA ARG A 9 -15.20 -6.47 -6.39
C ARG A 9 -13.81 -6.13 -5.84
N ILE A 10 -13.11 -5.20 -6.49
CA ILE A 10 -11.79 -4.73 -6.01
C ILE A 10 -11.93 -4.06 -4.63
N PHE A 11 -12.91 -3.20 -4.45
CA PHE A 11 -13.18 -2.56 -3.15
C PHE A 11 -13.64 -3.55 -2.10
N GLU A 12 -14.46 -4.54 -2.47
CA GLU A 12 -14.92 -5.59 -1.59
C GLU A 12 -13.75 -6.36 -0.96
N THR A 13 -12.73 -6.67 -1.76
CA THR A 13 -11.54 -7.36 -1.30
C THR A 13 -10.58 -6.42 -0.55
N ASN A 14 -10.18 -5.31 -1.18
CA ASN A 14 -9.06 -4.51 -0.70
C ASN A 14 -9.42 -3.57 0.45
N PHE A 15 -10.65 -3.09 0.50
CA PHE A 15 -11.12 -2.14 1.52
C PHE A 15 -12.06 -2.79 2.52
N PHE A 16 -13.20 -3.32 2.06
CA PHE A 16 -14.19 -3.92 2.97
C PHE A 16 -13.67 -5.19 3.65
N GLY A 17 -12.85 -5.99 2.95
CA GLY A 17 -12.15 -7.14 3.56
C GLY A 17 -11.27 -6.70 4.72
N MET A 18 -10.41 -5.70 4.50
CA MET A 18 -9.56 -5.14 5.56
C MET A 18 -10.39 -4.58 6.72
N LEU A 19 -11.44 -3.82 6.43
CA LEU A 19 -12.33 -3.25 7.45
C LEU A 19 -12.97 -4.35 8.32
N ARG A 20 -13.48 -5.43 7.70
CA ARG A 20 -14.09 -6.55 8.43
C ARG A 20 -13.09 -7.28 9.31
N ILE A 21 -11.90 -7.58 8.78
CA ILE A 21 -10.82 -8.22 9.55
C ILE A 21 -10.43 -7.33 10.74
N SER A 22 -10.22 -6.04 10.52
CA SER A 22 -9.86 -5.11 11.60
C SER A 22 -10.92 -5.06 12.68
N LYS A 23 -12.19 -4.98 12.30
CA LYS A 23 -13.32 -4.99 13.28
C LYS A 23 -13.44 -6.29 14.05
N ALA A 24 -13.18 -7.43 13.41
CA ALA A 24 -13.28 -8.75 14.06
C ALA A 24 -12.11 -8.98 15.02
N PHE A 25 -10.89 -8.61 14.64
CA PHE A 25 -9.68 -8.94 15.41
C PHE A 25 -9.28 -7.87 16.43
N ALA A 26 -9.65 -6.60 16.25
CA ALA A 26 -9.27 -5.56 17.21
C ALA A 26 -9.74 -5.85 18.66
N PRO A 27 -10.97 -6.32 18.93
CA PRO A 27 -11.36 -6.72 20.29
C PRO A 27 -10.59 -7.93 20.83
N ILE A 28 -10.19 -8.85 19.94
CA ILE A 28 -9.41 -10.04 20.33
C ILE A 28 -8.01 -9.61 20.76
N LEU A 29 -7.35 -8.75 19.98
CA LEU A 29 -6.03 -8.22 20.32
C LEU A 29 -6.09 -7.43 21.65
N ASP A 30 -7.10 -6.58 21.80
CA ASP A 30 -7.32 -5.83 23.04
C ASP A 30 -7.46 -6.73 24.27
N SER A 31 -8.23 -7.82 24.16
CA SER A 31 -8.40 -8.78 25.26
C SER A 31 -7.13 -9.54 25.63
N HIS A 32 -6.15 -9.60 24.72
CA HIS A 32 -4.83 -10.18 24.95
C HIS A 32 -3.74 -9.15 25.36
N GLY A 33 -4.13 -7.91 25.64
CA GLY A 33 -3.22 -6.86 26.08
C GLY A 33 -2.53 -6.09 24.96
N GLY A 34 -3.04 -6.21 23.73
CA GLY A 34 -2.54 -5.56 22.54
C GLY A 34 -2.08 -6.55 21.47
N GLY A 35 -1.49 -6.02 20.41
CA GLY A 35 -1.01 -6.83 19.29
C GLY A 35 -0.62 -5.96 18.09
N ALA A 36 -0.75 -6.51 16.89
CA ALA A 36 -0.41 -5.76 15.70
C ALA A 36 -1.30 -6.11 14.49
N PHE A 37 -1.54 -5.11 13.66
CA PHE A 37 -2.01 -5.26 12.27
C PHE A 37 -0.89 -4.86 11.32
N LEU A 38 -0.60 -5.72 10.34
CA LEU A 38 0.23 -5.40 9.20
C LEU A 38 -0.67 -5.30 7.97
N ASN A 39 -0.91 -4.08 7.52
CA ASN A 39 -1.80 -3.80 6.40
C ASN A 39 -1.01 -3.71 5.09
N VAL A 40 -1.30 -4.64 4.17
CA VAL A 40 -0.64 -4.72 2.86
C VAL A 40 -1.27 -3.70 1.91
N LEU A 41 -0.57 -2.60 1.72
CA LEU A 41 -0.97 -1.51 0.84
C LEU A 41 -0.23 -1.58 -0.51
N SER A 42 0.03 -0.44 -1.14
CA SER A 42 0.75 -0.34 -2.41
C SER A 42 1.25 1.10 -2.60
N VAL A 43 2.25 1.29 -3.45
CA VAL A 43 2.57 2.60 -4.02
C VAL A 43 1.35 3.22 -4.72
N ALA A 44 0.47 2.39 -5.26
CA ALA A 44 -0.80 2.80 -5.86
C ALA A 44 -1.80 3.43 -4.86
N SER A 45 -1.51 3.41 -3.55
CA SER A 45 -2.26 4.18 -2.55
C SER A 45 -2.08 5.69 -2.71
N TRP A 46 -1.03 6.14 -3.39
CA TRP A 46 -0.66 7.55 -3.54
C TRP A 46 -0.68 8.04 -4.99
N VAL A 47 -0.44 7.13 -5.94
CA VAL A 47 -0.36 7.45 -7.36
C VAL A 47 -1.22 6.48 -8.17
N SER A 48 -1.72 6.93 -9.32
CA SER A 48 -2.55 6.10 -10.18
C SER A 48 -2.01 6.12 -11.60
N GLY A 49 -1.70 4.96 -12.13
CA GLY A 49 -1.40 4.78 -13.56
C GLY A 49 -2.65 4.52 -14.38
N GLY A 50 -2.54 4.63 -15.70
CA GLY A 50 -3.63 4.26 -16.63
C GLY A 50 -4.05 2.79 -16.44
N GLY A 51 -5.36 2.52 -16.47
CA GLY A 51 -5.91 1.17 -16.30
C GLY A 51 -6.02 0.66 -14.87
N LEU A 52 -5.49 1.40 -13.86
CA LEU A 52 -5.49 1.00 -12.45
C LEU A 52 -6.42 1.84 -11.56
N ALA A 53 -7.37 2.56 -12.13
CA ALA A 53 -8.17 3.54 -11.39
C ALA A 53 -8.90 2.93 -10.18
N ALA A 54 -9.64 1.85 -10.35
CA ALA A 54 -10.36 1.20 -9.26
C ALA A 54 -9.41 0.57 -8.22
N TYR A 55 -8.31 -0.04 -8.67
CA TYR A 55 -7.30 -0.60 -7.79
C TYR A 55 -6.65 0.50 -6.94
N SER A 56 -6.16 1.57 -7.56
CA SER A 56 -5.53 2.69 -6.86
C SER A 56 -6.50 3.34 -5.87
N ALA A 57 -7.74 3.59 -6.28
CA ALA A 57 -8.75 4.14 -5.39
C ALA A 57 -9.00 3.22 -4.17
N SER A 58 -9.07 1.90 -4.37
CA SER A 58 -9.24 0.94 -3.28
C SER A 58 -8.05 0.91 -2.32
N LYS A 59 -6.82 1.03 -2.85
CA LYS A 59 -5.60 1.09 -2.03
C LYS A 59 -5.45 2.43 -1.30
N SER A 60 -5.91 3.55 -1.90
CA SER A 60 -6.01 4.84 -1.21
C SER A 60 -7.02 4.79 -0.05
N ALA A 61 -8.18 4.17 -0.27
CA ALA A 61 -9.17 3.95 0.79
C ALA A 61 -8.61 3.07 1.92
N ALA A 62 -7.90 1.99 1.58
CA ALA A 62 -7.25 1.11 2.55
C ALA A 62 -6.14 1.83 3.34
N TRP A 63 -5.38 2.71 2.69
CA TRP A 63 -4.39 3.56 3.37
C TRP A 63 -5.04 4.54 4.35
N SER A 64 -6.11 5.21 3.94
CA SER A 64 -6.89 6.09 4.84
C SER A 64 -7.42 5.32 6.05
N LEU A 65 -8.00 4.13 5.84
CA LEU A 65 -8.46 3.24 6.91
C LEU A 65 -7.31 2.84 7.85
N THR A 66 -6.14 2.51 7.30
CA THR A 66 -4.96 2.15 8.10
C THR A 66 -4.54 3.28 9.04
N ASN A 67 -4.56 4.52 8.56
CA ASN A 67 -4.25 5.70 9.38
C ASN A 67 -5.29 5.93 10.49
N ALA A 68 -6.58 5.74 10.19
CA ALA A 68 -7.64 5.82 11.20
C ALA A 68 -7.48 4.73 12.28
N LEU A 69 -7.25 3.48 11.87
CA LEU A 69 -7.03 2.35 12.78
C LEU A 69 -5.83 2.59 13.70
N ARG A 70 -4.74 3.17 13.20
CA ARG A 70 -3.55 3.51 14.00
C ARG A 70 -3.93 4.44 15.16
N THR A 71 -4.73 5.46 14.89
CA THR A 71 -5.21 6.40 15.90
C THR A 71 -6.18 5.73 16.88
N GLU A 72 -7.15 4.96 16.37
CA GLU A 72 -8.20 4.33 17.20
C GLU A 72 -7.64 3.24 18.13
N LEU A 73 -6.60 2.51 17.69
CA LEU A 73 -6.06 1.35 18.39
C LEU A 73 -4.83 1.67 19.27
N ALA A 74 -4.28 2.88 19.17
CA ALA A 74 -3.12 3.29 19.96
C ALA A 74 -3.32 3.10 21.48
N ALA A 75 -4.48 3.53 22.00
CA ALA A 75 -4.82 3.38 23.42
C ALA A 75 -4.99 1.91 23.86
N ARG A 76 -5.18 1.00 22.90
CA ARG A 76 -5.33 -0.44 23.12
C ARG A 76 -4.02 -1.22 22.93
N LYS A 77 -2.89 -0.52 22.87
CA LYS A 77 -1.56 -1.11 22.67
C LYS A 77 -1.47 -2.00 21.42
N THR A 78 -2.23 -1.64 20.38
CA THR A 78 -2.23 -2.36 19.12
C THR A 78 -1.54 -1.51 18.06
N GLN A 79 -0.40 -2.01 17.58
CA GLN A 79 0.36 -1.40 16.50
C GLN A 79 -0.36 -1.58 15.16
N VAL A 80 -0.29 -0.58 14.26
CA VAL A 80 -0.82 -0.69 12.91
C VAL A 80 0.25 -0.26 11.92
N LEU A 81 0.92 -1.24 11.31
CA LEU A 81 1.96 -1.03 10.31
C LEU A 81 1.36 -0.97 8.91
N ALA A 82 1.70 0.09 8.17
CA ALA A 82 1.41 0.24 6.75
C ALA A 82 2.58 -0.29 5.91
N LEU A 83 2.37 -1.38 5.16
CA LEU A 83 3.37 -1.89 4.21
C LEU A 83 3.06 -1.37 2.80
N HIS A 84 3.90 -0.47 2.30
CA HIS A 84 3.84 0.01 0.93
C HIS A 84 4.93 -0.64 0.06
N MET A 85 4.52 -1.13 -1.11
CA MET A 85 5.41 -1.74 -2.10
C MET A 85 4.95 -1.42 -3.51
N ALA A 86 5.85 -1.53 -4.47
CA ALA A 86 5.55 -1.43 -5.89
C ALA A 86 5.34 -2.83 -6.50
N TYR A 87 6.27 -3.30 -7.33
CA TYR A 87 6.14 -4.58 -8.03
C TYR A 87 6.85 -5.68 -7.26
N VAL A 88 6.11 -6.73 -6.90
CA VAL A 88 6.63 -7.93 -6.25
C VAL A 88 6.48 -9.08 -7.24
N ASP A 89 7.47 -9.96 -7.32
CA ASP A 89 7.47 -11.11 -8.24
C ASP A 89 6.46 -12.16 -7.79
N THR A 90 5.25 -12.02 -8.30
CA THR A 90 4.09 -12.86 -8.01
C THR A 90 3.25 -13.06 -9.27
N ASP A 91 2.28 -13.96 -9.22
CA ASP A 91 1.34 -14.17 -10.33
C ASP A 91 0.60 -12.89 -10.73
N LEU A 92 0.29 -12.03 -9.77
CA LEU A 92 -0.40 -10.75 -10.02
C LEU A 92 0.41 -9.82 -10.94
N THR A 93 1.73 -9.87 -10.85
CA THR A 93 2.63 -8.98 -11.60
C THR A 93 3.34 -9.68 -12.77
N ARG A 94 2.99 -10.93 -13.08
CA ARG A 94 3.64 -11.73 -14.13
C ARG A 94 3.66 -11.04 -15.50
N GLY A 95 2.60 -10.29 -15.84
CA GLY A 95 2.48 -9.59 -17.13
C GLY A 95 3.21 -8.24 -17.22
N PHE A 96 3.88 -7.79 -16.16
CA PHE A 96 4.62 -6.52 -16.17
C PHE A 96 6.11 -6.80 -16.37
N ASP A 97 6.68 -6.19 -17.41
CA ASP A 97 8.12 -6.22 -17.70
C ASP A 97 8.81 -5.04 -17.00
N VAL A 98 9.00 -5.18 -15.71
CA VAL A 98 9.60 -4.16 -14.82
C VAL A 98 10.46 -4.85 -13.75
N PRO A 99 11.42 -4.16 -13.14
CA PRO A 99 12.12 -4.67 -11.97
C PRO A 99 11.15 -4.99 -10.83
N LYS A 100 11.29 -6.17 -10.24
CA LYS A 100 10.42 -6.67 -9.16
C LYS A 100 11.24 -7.04 -7.93
N SER A 101 10.67 -6.80 -6.77
CA SER A 101 11.23 -7.30 -5.51
C SER A 101 10.82 -8.76 -5.28
N SER A 102 11.66 -9.56 -4.63
CA SER A 102 11.23 -10.90 -4.22
C SER A 102 10.22 -10.82 -3.06
N PRO A 103 9.24 -11.74 -3.00
CA PRO A 103 8.29 -11.82 -1.87
C PRO A 103 8.99 -11.92 -0.52
N GLU A 104 10.07 -12.72 -0.43
CA GLU A 104 10.84 -12.94 0.80
C GLU A 104 11.48 -11.63 1.29
N ALA A 105 12.05 -10.82 0.39
CA ALA A 105 12.65 -9.54 0.75
C ALA A 105 11.60 -8.55 1.28
N ILE A 106 10.41 -8.52 0.68
CA ILE A 106 9.29 -7.69 1.13
C ILE A 106 8.81 -8.13 2.52
N VAL A 107 8.58 -9.43 2.71
CA VAL A 107 8.13 -9.99 3.99
C VAL A 107 9.15 -9.72 5.09
N LYS A 108 10.44 -9.96 4.82
CA LYS A 108 11.49 -9.69 5.79
C LYS A 108 11.47 -8.22 6.25
N ARG A 109 11.44 -7.27 5.31
CA ARG A 109 11.39 -5.84 5.65
C ARG A 109 10.13 -5.46 6.45
N ALA A 110 9.00 -6.08 6.12
CA ALA A 110 7.75 -5.83 6.83
C ALA A 110 7.82 -6.32 8.28
N LEU A 111 8.37 -7.51 8.52
CA LEU A 111 8.51 -8.09 9.86
C LEU A 111 9.56 -7.33 10.68
N ASP A 112 10.73 -7.00 10.10
CA ASP A 112 11.76 -6.19 10.76
C ASP A 112 11.19 -4.81 11.20
N ALA A 113 10.35 -4.18 10.34
CA ALA A 113 9.69 -2.92 10.65
C ALA A 113 8.65 -3.06 11.78
N LEU A 114 7.89 -4.16 11.76
CA LEU A 114 6.92 -4.47 12.81
C LEU A 114 7.60 -4.66 14.16
N GLU A 115 8.66 -5.46 14.21
CA GLU A 115 9.46 -5.71 15.42
C GLU A 115 10.12 -4.43 15.95
N SER A 116 10.47 -3.51 15.02
CA SER A 116 11.05 -2.20 15.38
C SER A 116 10.01 -1.16 15.81
N GLY A 117 8.72 -1.50 15.85
CA GLY A 117 7.65 -0.60 16.25
C GLY A 117 7.36 0.52 15.25
N LEU A 118 7.68 0.33 13.96
CA LEU A 118 7.45 1.35 12.93
C LEU A 118 5.97 1.41 12.54
N ASP A 119 5.53 2.59 12.12
CA ASP A 119 4.15 2.83 11.64
C ASP A 119 4.00 2.58 10.13
N GLU A 120 5.09 2.72 9.38
CA GLU A 120 5.08 2.61 7.92
C GLU A 120 6.41 2.02 7.44
N VAL A 121 6.35 1.17 6.42
CA VAL A 121 7.52 0.65 5.71
C VAL A 121 7.36 0.81 4.20
N LEU A 122 8.38 1.39 3.58
CA LEU A 122 8.51 1.57 2.14
C LEU A 122 9.46 0.48 1.63
N ALA A 123 8.89 -0.60 1.11
CA ALA A 123 9.61 -1.86 0.98
C ALA A 123 10.58 -1.94 -0.21
N ASP A 124 10.52 -0.99 -1.14
CA ASP A 124 11.38 -0.94 -2.33
C ASP A 124 11.73 0.51 -2.73
N GLU A 125 12.74 0.65 -3.59
CA GLU A 125 13.25 1.95 -4.01
C GLU A 125 12.21 2.78 -4.76
N LEU A 126 11.43 2.17 -5.64
CA LEU A 126 10.37 2.89 -6.38
C LEU A 126 9.34 3.48 -5.43
N THR A 127 8.92 2.72 -4.44
CA THR A 127 7.99 3.19 -3.40
C THR A 127 8.57 4.36 -2.60
N GLN A 128 9.86 4.30 -2.26
CA GLN A 128 10.56 5.39 -1.57
C GLN A 128 10.66 6.65 -2.45
N GLN A 129 10.98 6.49 -3.73
CA GLN A 129 11.05 7.61 -4.67
C GLN A 129 9.69 8.31 -4.83
N VAL A 130 8.62 7.52 -5.02
CA VAL A 130 7.26 8.06 -5.13
C VAL A 130 6.87 8.81 -3.86
N LYS A 131 7.14 8.25 -2.67
CA LYS A 131 6.83 8.91 -1.39
C LYS A 131 7.58 10.23 -1.25
N ARG A 132 8.89 10.26 -1.50
CA ARG A 132 9.69 11.49 -1.47
C ARG A 132 9.17 12.55 -2.44
N GLY A 133 8.72 12.12 -3.63
CA GLY A 133 8.19 13.01 -4.66
C GLY A 133 6.79 13.57 -4.39
N MET A 134 6.06 13.09 -3.38
CA MET A 134 4.68 13.57 -3.13
C MET A 134 4.62 15.05 -2.76
N THR A 135 5.69 15.60 -2.18
CA THR A 135 5.79 17.01 -1.77
C THR A 135 6.72 17.84 -2.68
N ALA A 136 7.18 17.27 -3.79
CA ALA A 136 8.01 17.99 -4.76
C ALA A 136 7.22 19.11 -5.46
N ALA A 137 7.92 20.06 -6.08
CA ALA A 137 7.29 21.14 -6.87
C ALA A 137 6.34 20.59 -7.96
N ARG A 138 6.65 19.42 -8.54
CA ARG A 138 5.72 18.60 -9.32
C ARG A 138 5.50 17.28 -8.58
N PRO A 139 4.42 17.13 -7.83
CA PRO A 139 4.16 15.93 -7.03
C PRO A 139 4.05 14.66 -7.85
N SER A 140 4.47 13.54 -7.26
CA SER A 140 4.44 12.20 -7.88
C SER A 140 3.04 11.74 -8.31
N TYR A 141 1.99 12.24 -7.66
CA TYR A 141 0.61 11.88 -8.00
C TYR A 141 0.07 12.59 -9.26
N LEU A 142 0.77 13.61 -9.76
CA LEU A 142 0.44 14.21 -11.05
C LEU A 142 1.05 13.38 -12.18
N PRO A 143 0.41 13.33 -13.37
CA PRO A 143 0.93 12.59 -14.50
C PRO A 143 2.38 13.00 -14.81
N GLN A 144 3.28 12.02 -14.79
CA GLN A 144 4.67 12.21 -15.18
C GLN A 144 4.82 12.00 -16.68
N ARG A 145 5.75 12.73 -17.33
CA ARG A 145 6.09 12.45 -18.72
C ARG A 145 6.68 11.04 -18.81
N GLY A 146 6.14 10.21 -19.69
CA GLY A 146 6.57 8.81 -19.86
C GLY A 146 5.76 7.76 -19.08
N TRP A 147 4.80 8.14 -18.24
CA TRP A 147 3.86 7.18 -17.65
C TRP A 147 2.85 6.74 -18.69
N SER A 148 3.11 5.62 -19.35
CA SER A 148 2.21 4.99 -20.31
C SER A 148 1.84 3.59 -19.82
N ASN A 149 0.64 3.12 -20.17
CA ASN A 149 0.19 1.73 -19.98
C ASN A 149 0.11 1.22 -18.54
N GLY A 150 -0.19 2.08 -17.56
CA GLY A 150 -0.43 1.64 -16.17
C GLY A 150 0.83 1.30 -15.38
N VAL A 151 2.02 1.47 -15.96
CA VAL A 151 3.30 1.22 -15.29
C VAL A 151 3.78 2.51 -14.61
N ILE A 152 4.02 2.45 -13.32
CA ILE A 152 4.74 3.49 -12.58
C ILE A 152 6.22 3.23 -12.82
N ALA A 153 6.85 4.04 -13.67
CA ALA A 153 8.28 3.93 -13.96
C ALA A 153 9.10 4.83 -13.02
N PRO A 154 10.35 4.45 -12.71
CA PRO A 154 11.29 5.34 -12.06
C PRO A 154 11.44 6.62 -12.88
N THR A 155 11.37 7.79 -12.25
CA THR A 155 11.75 9.04 -12.90
C THR A 155 13.25 9.00 -13.14
N GLU A 156 13.70 8.99 -14.40
CA GLU A 156 15.08 9.34 -14.71
C GLU A 156 15.36 10.71 -14.09
N GLN A 157 16.38 10.76 -13.26
CA GLN A 157 16.85 12.01 -12.69
C GLN A 157 17.27 12.89 -13.87
N ALA A 158 16.55 14.01 -14.09
CA ALA A 158 17.03 15.06 -14.97
C ALA A 158 18.33 15.59 -14.35
N THR A 159 19.45 15.25 -14.98
CA THR A 159 20.78 15.84 -14.75
C THR A 159 20.76 17.33 -15.02
#